data_5151fade004a6fd6f53a1bdd354f1568
#
_entry.id   5151fade004a6fd6f53a1bdd354f1568
#
_cell.length_a   1.000
_cell.length_b   1.000
_cell.length_c   1.000
_cell.angle_alpha   90.00
_cell.angle_beta   90.00
_cell.angle_gamma   90.00
#
_symmetry.space_group_name_H-M   'P 1'
#
loop_
_entity.id
_entity.type
_entity.pdbx_description
1 polymer ?
#
loop_
_entity_poly.entity_id
_entity_poly.type
_entity_poly.pdbx_seq_one_letter_code
_entity_poly.pdbx_strand_id
1 'polypeptide(L)'
;MKKVILLFVISLLLMSSMAVGKEPVKVGLISVLSGPLAVIGKGEEYAGRMAVEEYGEVLGQKVEIIVKDHAYNPGLANERAKELYEKYKVDVITACPNSAAALAVSDQALRHKRLFISTSAGTCDLIAKNRYTVKWNYNDYMLATTVGRWGARHLGKRWYTITADYAWGHDLLKYFTAALKDEGGVHLGNDMVALGTADFSPYILKAKKAGPDVLVLLNVGKDAANSTKAAVEYGLKEKVKIVHALLFEVDIKGAGIETFTGDYVAGSWNWQVDTPGARGFADRYYTKYGQRPHFMAAAVYSSVWQYLEAVKRAKSADTEAVLKALKGHTFRDFFADPGYVRAEDNLQVGKAYLLRVKKPEDVKEKEAFFEIVGTLPPEKAHPPVGFFGRKL
;
A
#
# COMPACT_ATOMS: atom_id res chain seq x y z
N MET A 1 -55.70 -37.86 26.81
CA MET A 1 -55.45 -37.02 25.61
C MET A 1 -54.91 -35.63 25.94
N LYS A 2 -55.29 -34.88 26.96
CA LYS A 2 -54.76 -33.53 27.26
C LYS A 2 -53.29 -33.48 27.68
N LYS A 3 -52.72 -34.53 28.30
CA LYS A 3 -51.29 -34.58 28.70
C LYS A 3 -50.33 -34.88 27.53
N VAL A 4 -50.78 -35.57 26.48
CA VAL A 4 -49.97 -35.89 25.29
C VAL A 4 -49.87 -34.67 24.37
N ILE A 5 -50.93 -33.83 24.29
CA ILE A 5 -50.92 -32.60 23.48
C ILE A 5 -49.99 -31.55 24.09
N LEU A 6 -49.85 -31.47 25.42
CA LEU A 6 -48.96 -30.51 26.08
C LEU A 6 -47.47 -30.84 25.87
N LEU A 7 -47.11 -32.11 25.82
CA LEU A 7 -45.74 -32.56 25.53
C LEU A 7 -45.32 -32.30 24.07
N PHE A 8 -46.26 -32.37 23.11
CA PHE A 8 -46.00 -32.07 21.70
C PHE A 8 -45.85 -30.58 21.45
N VAL A 9 -46.57 -29.71 22.16
CA VAL A 9 -46.45 -28.24 22.06
C VAL A 9 -45.14 -27.76 22.68
N ILE A 10 -44.66 -28.35 23.78
CA ILE A 10 -43.34 -28.02 24.39
C ILE A 10 -42.18 -28.50 23.53
N SER A 11 -42.30 -29.65 22.86
CA SER A 11 -41.26 -30.11 21.92
C SER A 11 -41.16 -29.26 20.62
N LEU A 12 -42.28 -28.72 20.16
CA LEU A 12 -42.33 -27.81 19.00
C LEU A 12 -41.76 -26.40 19.32
N LEU A 13 -41.93 -25.92 20.57
CA LEU A 13 -41.34 -24.67 21.06
C LEU A 13 -39.83 -24.76 21.32
N LEU A 14 -39.27 -25.95 21.53
CA LEU A 14 -37.83 -26.19 21.67
C LEU A 14 -37.13 -26.36 20.33
N MET A 15 -37.81 -26.61 19.21
CA MET A 15 -37.25 -26.71 17.87
C MET A 15 -37.20 -25.39 17.11
N SER A 16 -37.74 -24.30 17.63
CA SER A 16 -37.68 -22.97 16.99
C SER A 16 -36.62 -22.02 17.58
N SER A 17 -35.58 -22.55 18.25
CA SER A 17 -34.35 -21.78 18.33
C SER A 17 -33.66 -21.84 16.96
N MET A 18 -34.24 -21.14 15.97
CA MET A 18 -33.50 -20.73 14.79
C MET A 18 -32.21 -20.12 15.33
N ALA A 19 -31.09 -20.78 15.04
CA ALA A 19 -29.78 -20.19 15.25
C ALA A 19 -29.76 -18.86 14.50
N VAL A 20 -30.06 -17.76 15.21
CA VAL A 20 -29.80 -16.42 14.69
C VAL A 20 -28.33 -16.43 14.39
N GLY A 21 -28.01 -16.55 13.12
CA GLY A 21 -26.59 -16.56 12.68
C GLY A 21 -25.92 -15.33 13.29
N LYS A 22 -24.74 -15.52 13.83
CA LYS A 22 -23.99 -14.38 14.36
C LYS A 22 -23.84 -13.33 13.26
N GLU A 23 -23.92 -12.05 13.61
CA GLU A 23 -23.67 -10.95 12.67
C GLU A 23 -22.29 -11.14 12.00
N PRO A 24 -22.16 -10.91 10.68
CA PRO A 24 -20.90 -11.08 9.98
C PRO A 24 -19.86 -10.07 10.47
N VAL A 25 -18.58 -10.46 10.40
CA VAL A 25 -17.47 -9.52 10.51
C VAL A 25 -17.34 -8.78 9.18
N LYS A 26 -17.45 -7.44 9.21
CA LYS A 26 -17.54 -6.60 8.02
C LYS A 26 -16.27 -5.80 7.79
N VAL A 27 -15.66 -5.99 6.63
CA VAL A 27 -14.52 -5.23 6.15
C VAL A 27 -14.99 -4.16 5.16
N GLY A 28 -14.71 -2.89 5.43
CA GLY A 28 -14.84 -1.80 4.47
C GLY A 28 -13.56 -1.67 3.65
N LEU A 29 -13.67 -1.47 2.35
CA LEU A 29 -12.55 -1.12 1.50
C LEU A 29 -12.85 0.18 0.77
N ILE A 30 -12.01 1.19 0.96
CA ILE A 30 -12.10 2.45 0.23
C ILE A 30 -10.94 2.50 -0.73
N SER A 31 -11.21 2.58 -2.04
CA SER A 31 -10.16 2.66 -3.04
C SER A 31 -10.53 3.61 -4.19
N VAL A 32 -9.64 3.80 -5.14
CA VAL A 32 -9.87 4.59 -6.35
C VAL A 32 -10.27 3.67 -7.49
N LEU A 33 -11.58 3.57 -7.77
CA LEU A 33 -12.10 2.64 -8.78
C LEU A 33 -12.47 3.35 -10.10
N SER A 34 -12.34 4.66 -10.14
CA SER A 34 -12.58 5.50 -11.30
C SER A 34 -11.42 6.46 -11.55
N GLY A 35 -11.31 6.97 -12.79
CA GLY A 35 -10.26 7.91 -13.19
C GLY A 35 -8.89 7.26 -13.51
N PRO A 36 -7.82 8.06 -13.59
CA PRO A 36 -6.50 7.61 -14.12
C PRO A 36 -5.80 6.53 -13.30
N LEU A 37 -6.12 6.41 -12.01
CA LEU A 37 -5.53 5.42 -11.10
C LEU A 37 -6.45 4.22 -10.82
N ALA A 38 -7.56 4.08 -11.56
CA ALA A 38 -8.55 3.02 -11.35
C ALA A 38 -7.95 1.60 -11.45
N VAL A 39 -6.94 1.40 -12.28
CA VAL A 39 -6.28 0.10 -12.44
C VAL A 39 -5.59 -0.35 -11.14
N ILE A 40 -5.01 0.59 -10.38
CA ILE A 40 -4.38 0.32 -9.08
C ILE A 40 -5.46 -0.03 -8.06
N GLY A 41 -6.51 0.79 -7.98
CA GLY A 41 -7.62 0.55 -7.06
C GLY A 41 -8.39 -0.74 -7.33
N LYS A 42 -8.51 -1.14 -8.60
CA LYS A 42 -9.07 -2.45 -8.96
C LYS A 42 -8.23 -3.61 -8.43
N GLY A 43 -6.91 -3.50 -8.50
CA GLY A 43 -6.01 -4.48 -7.89
C GLY A 43 -6.23 -4.62 -6.37
N GLU A 44 -6.45 -3.50 -5.68
CA GLU A 44 -6.78 -3.50 -4.25
C GLU A 44 -8.14 -4.14 -3.95
N GLU A 45 -9.17 -3.82 -4.75
CA GLU A 45 -10.49 -4.45 -4.64
C GLU A 45 -10.38 -5.98 -4.81
N TYR A 46 -9.68 -6.43 -5.84
CA TYR A 46 -9.47 -7.85 -6.10
C TYR A 46 -8.79 -8.55 -4.91
N ALA A 47 -7.74 -7.96 -4.38
CA ALA A 47 -7.01 -8.50 -3.24
C ALA A 47 -7.87 -8.56 -1.97
N GLY A 48 -8.65 -7.51 -1.68
CA GLY A 48 -9.55 -7.48 -0.54
C GLY A 48 -10.67 -8.53 -0.64
N ARG A 49 -11.29 -8.69 -1.82
CA ARG A 49 -12.30 -9.73 -2.08
C ARG A 49 -11.72 -11.12 -1.96
N MET A 50 -10.52 -11.34 -2.52
CA MET A 50 -9.83 -12.62 -2.44
C MET A 50 -9.49 -12.99 -0.99
N ALA A 51 -9.01 -12.04 -0.18
CA ALA A 51 -8.71 -12.27 1.23
C ALA A 51 -9.95 -12.69 2.02
N VAL A 52 -11.08 -12.01 1.82
CA VAL A 52 -12.35 -12.33 2.49
C VAL A 52 -12.89 -13.69 2.04
N GLU A 53 -12.83 -13.98 0.75
CA GLU A 53 -13.30 -15.25 0.20
C GLU A 53 -12.47 -16.44 0.65
N GLU A 54 -11.13 -16.32 0.64
CA GLU A 54 -10.23 -17.39 1.08
C GLU A 54 -10.26 -17.59 2.60
N TYR A 55 -10.50 -16.54 3.39
CA TYR A 55 -10.63 -16.67 4.84
C TYR A 55 -11.99 -17.26 5.25
N GLY A 56 -13.07 -16.84 4.59
CA GLY A 56 -14.43 -17.35 4.73
C GLY A 56 -15.11 -16.94 6.05
N GLU A 57 -14.71 -17.52 7.19
CA GLU A 57 -15.33 -17.33 8.49
C GLU A 57 -14.33 -17.12 9.62
N VAL A 58 -14.67 -16.28 10.59
CA VAL A 58 -13.90 -16.08 11.83
C VAL A 58 -14.86 -16.14 13.04
N LEU A 59 -14.50 -16.89 14.07
CA LEU A 59 -15.31 -17.08 15.29
C LEU A 59 -16.74 -17.60 15.00
N GLY A 60 -16.96 -18.33 13.90
CA GLY A 60 -18.25 -18.78 13.42
C GLY A 60 -19.14 -17.65 12.88
N GLN A 61 -18.54 -16.56 12.41
CA GLN A 61 -19.16 -15.44 11.74
C GLN A 61 -18.61 -15.36 10.31
N LYS A 62 -19.50 -15.22 9.31
CA LYS A 62 -19.07 -14.94 7.93
C LYS A 62 -18.27 -13.65 7.86
N VAL A 63 -17.30 -13.60 6.95
CA VAL A 63 -16.59 -12.35 6.64
C VAL A 63 -17.21 -11.73 5.39
N GLU A 64 -17.52 -10.46 5.44
CA GLU A 64 -18.09 -9.71 4.32
C GLU A 64 -17.22 -8.50 3.97
N ILE A 65 -17.19 -8.10 2.69
CA ILE A 65 -16.49 -6.91 2.26
C ILE A 65 -17.43 -5.94 1.53
N ILE A 66 -17.38 -4.68 1.93
CA ILE A 66 -18.12 -3.57 1.32
C ILE A 66 -17.11 -2.61 0.69
N VAL A 67 -17.16 -2.47 -0.63
CA VAL A 67 -16.20 -1.66 -1.41
C VAL A 67 -16.82 -0.31 -1.78
N LYS A 68 -16.06 0.77 -1.63
CA LYS A 68 -16.46 2.14 -1.98
C LYS A 68 -15.38 2.83 -2.81
N ASP A 69 -15.80 3.53 -3.84
CA ASP A 69 -14.96 4.41 -4.65
C ASP A 69 -14.92 5.81 -4.04
N HIS A 70 -13.72 6.36 -3.87
CA HIS A 70 -13.52 7.75 -3.48
C HIS A 70 -13.01 8.65 -4.63
N ALA A 71 -12.88 8.09 -5.85
CA ALA A 71 -12.50 8.82 -7.07
C ALA A 71 -11.29 9.77 -6.87
N TYR A 72 -10.31 9.36 -6.04
CA TYR A 72 -9.14 10.16 -5.65
C TYR A 72 -9.47 11.49 -4.94
N ASN A 73 -10.69 11.65 -4.44
CA ASN A 73 -11.20 12.85 -3.77
C ASN A 73 -11.26 12.68 -2.25
N PRO A 74 -10.55 13.53 -1.44
CA PRO A 74 -10.54 13.43 0.01
C PRO A 74 -11.90 13.67 0.68
N GLY A 75 -12.72 14.57 0.13
CA GLY A 75 -14.06 14.85 0.64
C GLY A 75 -14.96 13.61 0.47
N LEU A 76 -14.93 13.01 -0.72
CA LEU A 76 -15.67 11.78 -0.98
C LEU A 76 -15.17 10.60 -0.12
N ALA A 77 -13.85 10.49 0.12
CA ALA A 77 -13.30 9.49 1.03
C ALA A 77 -13.84 9.63 2.46
N ASN A 78 -13.94 10.87 2.96
CA ASN A 78 -14.56 11.18 4.25
C ASN A 78 -16.03 10.73 4.32
N GLU A 79 -16.82 11.02 3.29
CA GLU A 79 -18.22 10.59 3.20
C GLU A 79 -18.35 9.07 3.13
N ARG A 80 -17.51 8.40 2.34
CA ARG A 80 -17.50 6.93 2.22
C ARG A 80 -17.11 6.25 3.52
N ALA A 81 -16.14 6.80 4.26
CA ALA A 81 -15.77 6.28 5.58
C ALA A 81 -16.91 6.41 6.59
N LYS A 82 -17.58 7.59 6.63
CA LYS A 82 -18.76 7.81 7.45
C LYS A 82 -19.87 6.81 7.10
N GLU A 83 -20.18 6.66 5.80
CA GLU A 83 -21.20 5.71 5.33
C GLU A 83 -20.86 4.28 5.75
N LEU A 84 -19.61 3.84 5.62
CA LEU A 84 -19.18 2.51 6.00
C LEU A 84 -19.35 2.26 7.51
N TYR A 85 -18.94 3.22 8.36
CA TYR A 85 -19.05 3.06 9.80
C TYR A 85 -20.50 3.22 10.31
N GLU A 86 -21.29 4.17 9.79
CA GLU A 86 -22.62 4.47 10.30
C GLU A 86 -23.72 3.58 9.71
N LYS A 87 -23.73 3.40 8.38
CA LYS A 87 -24.78 2.67 7.68
C LYS A 87 -24.48 1.17 7.62
N TYR A 88 -23.26 0.83 7.16
CA TYR A 88 -22.87 -0.57 6.96
C TYR A 88 -22.32 -1.23 8.22
N LYS A 89 -21.95 -0.44 9.23
CA LYS A 89 -21.41 -0.93 10.52
C LYS A 89 -20.18 -1.80 10.33
N VAL A 90 -19.26 -1.40 9.44
CA VAL A 90 -18.03 -2.17 9.25
C VAL A 90 -17.13 -2.12 10.49
N ASP A 91 -16.43 -3.22 10.75
CA ASP A 91 -15.55 -3.36 11.91
C ASP A 91 -14.17 -2.71 11.65
N VAL A 92 -13.75 -2.72 10.39
CA VAL A 92 -12.48 -2.15 9.92
C VAL A 92 -12.64 -1.55 8.54
N ILE A 93 -11.91 -0.46 8.26
CA ILE A 93 -11.71 0.04 6.89
C ILE A 93 -10.26 -0.23 6.49
N THR A 94 -10.02 -0.62 5.24
CA THR A 94 -8.66 -0.80 4.67
C THR A 94 -8.48 -0.06 3.35
N ALA A 95 -7.25 0.00 2.86
CA ALA A 95 -6.76 0.64 1.65
C ALA A 95 -6.66 2.17 1.74
N CYS A 96 -7.41 2.90 0.92
CA CYS A 96 -7.46 4.35 0.79
C CYS A 96 -6.17 4.97 0.21
N PRO A 97 -5.90 4.80 -1.10
CA PRO A 97 -4.87 5.58 -1.81
C PRO A 97 -5.21 7.08 -1.80
N ASN A 98 -4.19 7.93 -1.90
CA ASN A 98 -4.21 9.37 -1.66
C ASN A 98 -4.05 9.75 -0.17
N SER A 99 -2.97 10.50 0.10
CA SER A 99 -2.58 10.86 1.48
C SER A 99 -3.63 11.71 2.20
N ALA A 100 -4.21 12.72 1.52
CA ALA A 100 -5.25 13.57 2.11
C ALA A 100 -6.56 12.79 2.36
N ALA A 101 -6.92 11.87 1.46
CA ALA A 101 -8.07 10.98 1.62
C ALA A 101 -7.89 10.06 2.84
N ALA A 102 -6.73 9.45 2.97
CA ALA A 102 -6.45 8.55 4.10
C ALA A 102 -6.42 9.29 5.45
N LEU A 103 -5.95 10.54 5.50
CA LEU A 103 -6.05 11.37 6.70
C LEU A 103 -7.51 11.65 7.08
N ALA A 104 -8.38 11.94 6.11
CA ALA A 104 -9.80 12.13 6.35
C ALA A 104 -10.50 10.84 6.86
N VAL A 105 -10.15 9.67 6.28
CA VAL A 105 -10.63 8.37 6.77
C VAL A 105 -10.13 8.09 8.20
N SER A 106 -8.88 8.42 8.50
CA SER A 106 -8.28 8.30 9.85
C SER A 106 -9.05 9.14 10.89
N ASP A 107 -9.48 10.34 10.53
CA ASP A 107 -10.28 11.18 11.42
C ASP A 107 -11.69 10.60 11.66
N GLN A 108 -12.29 9.95 10.65
CA GLN A 108 -13.56 9.20 10.83
C GLN A 108 -13.34 7.96 11.72
N ALA A 109 -12.23 7.24 11.55
CA ALA A 109 -11.89 6.10 12.41
C ALA A 109 -11.82 6.51 13.90
N LEU A 110 -11.18 7.65 14.19
CA LEU A 110 -11.12 8.21 15.54
C LEU A 110 -12.49 8.56 16.09
N ARG A 111 -13.35 9.25 15.30
CA ARG A 111 -14.70 9.66 15.70
C ARG A 111 -15.59 8.48 16.03
N HIS A 112 -15.52 7.42 15.24
CA HIS A 112 -16.36 6.22 15.41
C HIS A 112 -15.71 5.16 16.32
N LYS A 113 -14.47 5.38 16.79
CA LYS A 113 -13.69 4.40 17.56
C LYS A 113 -13.63 3.04 16.86
N ARG A 114 -13.37 3.09 15.55
CA ARG A 114 -13.29 1.92 14.65
C ARG A 114 -11.94 1.88 13.98
N LEU A 115 -11.46 0.70 13.62
CA LEU A 115 -10.13 0.51 13.05
C LEU A 115 -10.08 0.97 11.58
N PHE A 116 -9.02 1.69 11.25
CA PHE A 116 -8.57 1.97 9.89
C PHE A 116 -7.17 1.44 9.68
N ILE A 117 -6.96 0.59 8.67
CA ILE A 117 -5.65 0.07 8.27
C ILE A 117 -5.30 0.66 6.91
N SER A 118 -4.49 1.70 6.92
CA SER A 118 -4.06 2.39 5.70
C SER A 118 -2.94 1.64 5.01
N THR A 119 -3.20 1.07 3.84
CA THR A 119 -2.22 0.29 3.07
C THR A 119 -1.63 1.05 1.89
N SER A 120 -2.27 2.12 1.40
CA SER A 120 -2.00 2.64 0.07
C SER A 120 -1.74 4.15 0.01
N ALA A 121 -1.75 4.82 1.16
CA ALA A 121 -1.33 6.22 1.28
C ALA A 121 0.13 6.30 1.75
N GLY A 122 0.94 7.12 1.09
CA GLY A 122 2.37 7.23 1.40
C GLY A 122 2.69 8.08 2.63
N THR A 123 1.85 9.07 2.95
CA THR A 123 2.17 10.05 3.98
C THR A 123 2.55 9.45 5.33
N CYS A 124 3.63 9.95 5.89
CA CYS A 124 4.07 9.62 7.24
C CYS A 124 3.19 10.23 8.35
N ASP A 125 2.26 11.13 8.00
CA ASP A 125 1.33 11.73 8.95
C ASP A 125 0.29 10.74 9.50
N LEU A 126 0.15 9.58 8.90
CA LEU A 126 -0.65 8.47 9.43
C LEU A 126 0.07 7.69 10.54
N ILE A 127 1.39 7.79 10.65
CA ILE A 127 2.17 7.13 11.71
C ILE A 127 1.90 7.84 13.03
N ALA A 128 1.43 7.13 14.04
CA ALA A 128 0.98 7.69 15.32
C ALA A 128 -0.08 8.82 15.18
N LYS A 129 -0.90 8.81 14.11
CA LYS A 129 -1.95 9.81 13.88
C LYS A 129 -3.00 9.78 14.99
N ASN A 130 -3.50 8.59 15.28
CA ASN A 130 -4.39 8.28 16.40
C ASN A 130 -4.39 6.78 16.70
N ARG A 131 -4.98 6.40 17.83
CA ARG A 131 -4.95 5.00 18.31
C ARG A 131 -5.70 4.00 17.43
N TYR A 132 -6.64 4.46 16.58
CA TYR A 132 -7.46 3.62 15.71
C TYR A 132 -6.95 3.53 14.28
N THR A 133 -5.83 4.19 13.97
CA THR A 133 -5.21 4.13 12.66
C THR A 133 -3.92 3.31 12.72
N VAL A 134 -3.87 2.27 11.91
CA VAL A 134 -2.67 1.47 11.66
C VAL A 134 -2.12 1.83 10.29
N LYS A 135 -0.86 2.24 10.23
CA LYS A 135 -0.16 2.45 8.96
C LYS A 135 0.47 1.12 8.52
N TRP A 136 -0.06 0.54 7.47
CA TRP A 136 0.40 -0.72 6.89
C TRP A 136 1.14 -0.47 5.58
N ASN A 137 2.07 -1.36 5.21
CA ASN A 137 2.79 -1.26 3.96
C ASN A 137 3.85 -0.12 3.94
N TYR A 138 4.11 0.44 2.77
CA TYR A 138 5.09 1.50 2.57
C TYR A 138 4.70 2.84 3.23
N ASN A 139 5.68 3.70 3.39
CA ASN A 139 5.50 5.12 3.70
C ASN A 139 6.57 5.94 2.97
N ASP A 140 6.37 7.25 2.85
CA ASP A 140 7.24 8.13 2.08
C ASP A 140 8.68 8.17 2.61
N TYR A 141 8.86 8.06 3.93
CA TYR A 141 10.18 7.90 4.53
C TYR A 141 10.87 6.62 4.02
N MET A 142 10.17 5.48 4.02
CA MET A 142 10.71 4.20 3.58
C MET A 142 11.13 4.24 2.10
N LEU A 143 10.25 4.75 1.22
CA LEU A 143 10.57 4.85 -0.21
C LEU A 143 11.78 5.74 -0.43
N ALA A 144 11.74 6.94 0.12
CA ALA A 144 12.76 7.95 -0.07
C ALA A 144 14.12 7.52 0.52
N THR A 145 14.13 6.94 1.73
CA THR A 145 15.38 6.50 2.37
C THR A 145 15.98 5.26 1.71
N THR A 146 15.13 4.33 1.23
CA THR A 146 15.58 3.16 0.49
C THR A 146 16.32 3.58 -0.77
N VAL A 147 15.70 4.43 -1.57
CA VAL A 147 16.31 4.97 -2.80
C VAL A 147 17.52 5.85 -2.49
N GLY A 148 17.37 6.85 -1.61
CA GLY A 148 18.41 7.83 -1.31
C GLY A 148 19.69 7.20 -0.77
N ARG A 149 19.56 6.31 0.22
CA ARG A 149 20.71 5.67 0.86
C ARG A 149 21.38 4.64 -0.04
N TRP A 150 20.60 3.71 -0.61
CA TRP A 150 21.16 2.71 -1.49
C TRP A 150 21.71 3.33 -2.78
N GLY A 151 20.93 4.19 -3.39
CA GLY A 151 21.28 4.80 -4.67
C GLY A 151 22.52 5.68 -4.58
N ALA A 152 22.67 6.49 -3.51
CA ALA A 152 23.86 7.30 -3.32
C ALA A 152 25.16 6.48 -3.17
N ARG A 153 25.04 5.21 -2.76
CA ARG A 153 26.19 4.29 -2.66
C ARG A 153 26.50 3.57 -3.98
N HIS A 154 25.51 3.37 -4.85
CA HIS A 154 25.62 2.46 -6.00
C HIS A 154 25.37 3.11 -7.37
N LEU A 155 24.61 4.23 -7.42
CA LEU A 155 24.21 4.83 -8.69
C LEU A 155 24.94 6.14 -9.02
N GLY A 156 25.51 6.82 -8.02
CA GLY A 156 26.20 8.09 -8.17
C GLY A 156 25.85 9.07 -7.04
N LYS A 157 26.50 10.24 -7.05
CA LYS A 157 26.38 11.22 -5.96
C LYS A 157 25.63 12.49 -6.33
N ARG A 158 25.44 12.77 -7.61
CA ARG A 158 24.85 14.01 -8.12
C ARG A 158 23.43 13.72 -8.62
N TRP A 159 22.43 14.24 -7.94
CA TRP A 159 21.05 13.89 -8.15
C TRP A 159 20.17 15.09 -8.49
N TYR A 160 19.24 14.90 -9.41
CA TYR A 160 18.20 15.88 -9.76
C TYR A 160 16.83 15.25 -9.58
N THR A 161 15.83 16.02 -9.14
CA THR A 161 14.47 15.53 -8.91
C THR A 161 13.46 16.24 -9.79
N ILE A 162 12.44 15.51 -10.26
CA ILE A 162 11.20 16.04 -10.83
C ILE A 162 10.08 15.52 -9.94
N THR A 163 9.37 16.44 -9.28
CA THR A 163 8.48 16.14 -8.15
C THR A 163 7.05 16.58 -8.45
N ALA A 164 6.10 15.66 -8.25
CA ALA A 164 4.69 15.98 -8.34
C ALA A 164 4.29 17.02 -7.29
N ASP A 165 3.64 18.12 -7.72
CA ASP A 165 3.33 19.29 -6.87
C ASP A 165 2.06 19.07 -6.04
N TYR A 166 2.14 18.15 -5.09
CA TYR A 166 1.14 17.93 -4.04
C TYR A 166 1.76 17.27 -2.81
N ALA A 167 1.01 17.16 -1.70
CA ALA A 167 1.51 16.76 -0.38
C ALA A 167 2.41 15.51 -0.40
N TRP A 168 2.07 14.49 -1.18
CA TRP A 168 2.88 13.27 -1.31
C TRP A 168 4.26 13.52 -1.93
N GLY A 169 4.32 14.29 -3.02
CA GLY A 169 5.59 14.63 -3.68
C GLY A 169 6.48 15.49 -2.78
N HIS A 170 5.89 16.44 -2.04
CA HIS A 170 6.63 17.28 -1.09
C HIS A 170 7.23 16.44 0.04
N ASP A 171 6.48 15.49 0.61
CA ASP A 171 6.98 14.58 1.65
C ASP A 171 8.13 13.71 1.12
N LEU A 172 7.98 13.13 -0.07
CA LEU A 172 9.04 12.34 -0.71
C LEU A 172 10.31 13.15 -0.91
N LEU A 173 10.20 14.36 -1.48
CA LEU A 173 11.36 15.24 -1.73
C LEU A 173 12.10 15.55 -0.44
N LYS A 174 11.37 15.84 0.64
CA LYS A 174 11.93 16.13 1.96
C LYS A 174 12.76 14.96 2.50
N TYR A 175 12.19 13.76 2.54
CA TYR A 175 12.89 12.59 3.08
C TYR A 175 14.00 12.10 2.15
N PHE A 176 13.79 12.20 0.85
CA PHE A 176 14.77 11.85 -0.16
C PHE A 176 16.03 12.72 -0.06
N THR A 177 15.87 14.05 -0.03
CA THR A 177 17.00 14.99 0.05
C THR A 177 17.78 14.83 1.36
N ALA A 178 17.08 14.56 2.47
CA ALA A 178 17.72 14.26 3.74
C ALA A 178 18.56 12.96 3.66
N ALA A 179 17.96 11.86 3.15
CA ALA A 179 18.64 10.58 3.02
C ALA A 179 19.85 10.64 2.05
N LEU A 180 19.72 11.39 0.96
CA LEU A 180 20.81 11.62 0.01
C LEU A 180 21.98 12.36 0.67
N LYS A 181 21.68 13.42 1.43
CA LYS A 181 22.68 14.20 2.18
C LYS A 181 23.40 13.37 3.22
N ASP A 182 22.69 12.52 3.97
CA ASP A 182 23.29 11.63 4.97
C ASP A 182 24.34 10.68 4.38
N GLU A 183 24.20 10.34 3.09
CA GLU A 183 25.14 9.48 2.36
C GLU A 183 26.19 10.29 1.56
N GLY A 184 26.32 11.59 1.81
CA GLY A 184 27.25 12.46 1.14
C GLY A 184 26.93 12.71 -0.34
N GLY A 185 25.68 12.58 -0.74
CA GLY A 185 25.19 12.94 -2.06
C GLY A 185 24.84 14.42 -2.17
N VAL A 186 24.76 14.92 -3.40
CA VAL A 186 24.47 16.32 -3.73
C VAL A 186 23.17 16.40 -4.52
N HIS A 187 22.21 17.16 -4.00
CA HIS A 187 20.98 17.47 -4.69
C HIS A 187 21.18 18.72 -5.55
N LEU A 188 21.20 18.55 -6.87
CA LEU A 188 21.52 19.62 -7.84
C LEU A 188 20.36 20.56 -8.11
N GLY A 189 19.12 20.10 -7.88
CA GLY A 189 17.92 20.88 -8.13
C GLY A 189 16.66 20.03 -8.22
N ASN A 190 15.52 20.72 -8.24
CA ASN A 190 14.20 20.14 -8.32
C ASN A 190 13.29 20.96 -9.22
N ASP A 191 12.39 20.32 -9.93
CA ASP A 191 11.24 20.94 -10.55
C ASP A 191 9.96 20.36 -9.94
N MET A 192 9.08 21.27 -9.47
CA MET A 192 7.72 20.92 -9.05
C MET A 192 6.82 20.92 -10.28
N VAL A 193 6.06 19.83 -10.47
CA VAL A 193 5.26 19.60 -11.68
C VAL A 193 3.84 19.23 -11.31
N ALA A 194 2.86 19.93 -11.87
CA ALA A 194 1.45 19.65 -11.62
C ALA A 194 1.07 18.22 -12.02
N LEU A 195 0.19 17.59 -11.24
CA LEU A 195 -0.36 16.27 -11.56
C LEU A 195 -1.10 16.29 -12.90
N GLY A 196 -0.82 15.31 -13.75
CA GLY A 196 -1.41 15.20 -15.08
C GLY A 196 -0.71 16.01 -16.16
N THR A 197 0.53 16.46 -15.91
CA THR A 197 1.35 17.14 -16.91
C THR A 197 1.56 16.24 -18.13
N ALA A 198 1.23 16.76 -19.31
CA ALA A 198 1.38 16.03 -20.57
C ALA A 198 2.81 16.12 -21.12
N ASP A 199 3.44 17.28 -21.03
CA ASP A 199 4.78 17.56 -21.58
C ASP A 199 5.82 17.75 -20.48
N PHE A 200 6.74 16.78 -20.39
CA PHE A 200 7.87 16.82 -19.46
C PHE A 200 9.17 17.33 -20.08
N SER A 201 9.17 17.68 -21.37
CA SER A 201 10.38 18.11 -22.12
C SER A 201 11.15 19.24 -21.46
N PRO A 202 10.51 20.34 -20.98
CA PRO A 202 11.24 21.45 -20.35
C PRO A 202 11.99 21.01 -19.09
N TYR A 203 11.39 20.16 -18.28
CA TYR A 203 11.96 19.68 -17.03
C TYR A 203 13.11 18.70 -17.28
N ILE A 204 12.97 17.82 -18.27
CA ILE A 204 14.04 16.89 -18.69
C ILE A 204 15.26 17.64 -19.25
N LEU A 205 15.04 18.68 -20.07
CA LEU A 205 16.12 19.52 -20.61
C LEU A 205 16.86 20.27 -19.49
N LYS A 206 16.13 20.76 -18.49
CA LYS A 206 16.71 21.43 -17.32
C LYS A 206 17.52 20.43 -16.47
N ALA A 207 17.00 19.24 -16.19
CA ALA A 207 17.73 18.16 -15.53
C ALA A 207 19.00 17.79 -16.30
N LYS A 208 18.91 17.64 -17.63
CA LYS A 208 20.07 17.35 -18.51
C LYS A 208 21.16 18.42 -18.41
N LYS A 209 20.77 19.71 -18.37
CA LYS A 209 21.72 20.83 -18.20
C LYS A 209 22.42 20.81 -16.83
N ALA A 210 21.74 20.35 -15.78
CA ALA A 210 22.32 20.21 -14.44
C ALA A 210 23.38 19.09 -14.35
N GLY A 211 23.37 18.14 -15.26
CA GLY A 211 24.37 17.06 -15.37
C GLY A 211 24.38 16.13 -14.17
N PRO A 212 23.24 15.53 -13.76
CA PRO A 212 23.20 14.59 -12.66
C PRO A 212 23.77 13.22 -13.06
N ASP A 213 24.16 12.41 -12.06
CA ASP A 213 24.38 10.98 -12.22
C ASP A 213 23.04 10.22 -12.21
N VAL A 214 22.07 10.76 -11.47
CA VAL A 214 20.76 10.15 -11.24
C VAL A 214 19.64 11.19 -11.37
N LEU A 215 18.63 10.87 -12.14
CA LEU A 215 17.33 11.57 -12.17
C LEU A 215 16.32 10.80 -11.34
N VAL A 216 15.70 11.47 -10.38
CA VAL A 216 14.61 10.88 -9.57
C VAL A 216 13.26 11.45 -9.99
N LEU A 217 12.37 10.57 -10.35
CA LEU A 217 11.00 10.88 -10.74
C LEU A 217 10.08 10.62 -9.54
N LEU A 218 9.80 11.67 -8.78
CA LEU A 218 8.89 11.66 -7.63
C LEU A 218 7.44 11.91 -8.10
N ASN A 219 7.00 11.10 -9.07
CA ASN A 219 5.67 11.09 -9.67
C ASN A 219 5.19 9.64 -9.85
N VAL A 220 3.99 9.42 -10.41
CA VAL A 220 3.37 8.10 -10.49
C VAL A 220 2.43 7.99 -11.71
N GLY A 221 2.18 6.77 -12.17
CA GLY A 221 1.24 6.46 -13.23
C GLY A 221 1.61 7.10 -14.57
N LYS A 222 0.67 7.81 -15.21
CA LYS A 222 0.93 8.47 -16.51
C LYS A 222 2.05 9.50 -16.45
N ASP A 223 2.21 10.21 -15.35
CA ASP A 223 3.28 11.21 -15.21
C ASP A 223 4.65 10.53 -15.16
N ALA A 224 4.77 9.38 -14.48
CA ALA A 224 5.99 8.57 -14.49
C ALA A 224 6.30 8.06 -15.91
N ALA A 225 5.31 7.58 -16.64
CA ALA A 225 5.48 7.13 -18.01
C ALA A 225 5.89 8.28 -18.95
N ASN A 226 5.23 9.43 -18.87
CA ASN A 226 5.51 10.58 -19.72
C ASN A 226 6.90 11.18 -19.43
N SER A 227 7.26 11.34 -18.17
CA SER A 227 8.58 11.86 -17.78
C SER A 227 9.73 10.91 -18.21
N THR A 228 9.50 9.59 -18.13
CA THR A 228 10.50 8.61 -18.59
C THR A 228 10.60 8.59 -20.10
N LYS A 229 9.49 8.64 -20.84
CA LYS A 229 9.51 8.76 -22.31
C LYS A 229 10.27 10.01 -22.76
N ALA A 230 10.03 11.15 -22.13
CA ALA A 230 10.77 12.36 -22.41
C ALA A 230 12.28 12.19 -22.10
N ALA A 231 12.65 11.51 -21.00
CA ALA A 231 14.06 11.25 -20.69
C ALA A 231 14.74 10.35 -21.75
N VAL A 232 14.01 9.39 -22.32
CA VAL A 232 14.48 8.57 -23.45
C VAL A 232 14.63 9.42 -24.72
N GLU A 233 13.59 10.16 -25.10
CA GLU A 233 13.52 10.97 -26.32
C GLU A 233 14.64 12.03 -26.36
N TYR A 234 14.93 12.68 -25.25
CA TYR A 234 15.99 13.67 -25.15
C TYR A 234 17.37 13.08 -24.84
N GLY A 235 17.52 11.74 -24.89
CA GLY A 235 18.80 11.04 -24.71
C GLY A 235 19.40 11.20 -23.31
N LEU A 236 18.60 11.54 -22.30
CA LEU A 236 19.07 11.65 -20.91
C LEU A 236 19.30 10.27 -20.29
N LYS A 237 18.41 9.32 -20.56
CA LYS A 237 18.46 7.96 -20.03
C LYS A 237 19.72 7.17 -20.43
N GLU A 238 20.37 7.53 -21.53
CA GLU A 238 21.63 6.91 -21.96
C GLU A 238 22.82 7.22 -21.02
N LYS A 239 22.77 8.37 -20.34
CA LYS A 239 23.86 8.93 -19.53
C LYS A 239 23.57 8.96 -18.04
N VAL A 240 22.29 8.89 -17.65
CA VAL A 240 21.80 9.12 -16.29
C VAL A 240 20.95 7.94 -15.85
N LYS A 241 21.12 7.47 -14.63
CA LYS A 241 20.24 6.45 -14.03
C LYS A 241 18.91 7.08 -13.66
N ILE A 242 17.80 6.41 -13.95
CA ILE A 242 16.47 6.87 -13.57
C ILE A 242 15.98 6.07 -12.36
N VAL A 243 15.43 6.77 -11.40
CA VAL A 243 14.83 6.19 -10.18
C VAL A 243 13.41 6.72 -10.02
N HIS A 244 12.47 5.84 -9.82
CA HIS A 244 11.07 6.17 -9.59
C HIS A 244 10.73 6.10 -8.10
N ALA A 245 9.83 6.98 -7.65
CA ALA A 245 9.22 6.86 -6.34
C ALA A 245 8.28 5.66 -6.29
N LEU A 246 7.44 5.53 -7.32
CA LEU A 246 6.53 4.41 -7.53
C LEU A 246 6.52 4.02 -9.01
N LEU A 247 6.56 2.73 -9.26
CA LEU A 247 6.41 2.14 -10.59
C LEU A 247 5.78 0.75 -10.42
N PHE A 248 4.69 0.49 -11.12
CA PHE A 248 3.94 -0.76 -11.03
C PHE A 248 4.04 -1.58 -12.31
N GLU A 249 3.80 -2.87 -12.21
CA GLU A 249 3.72 -3.79 -13.36
C GLU A 249 2.73 -3.31 -14.42
N VAL A 250 1.63 -2.67 -13.98
CA VAL A 250 0.60 -2.11 -14.88
C VAL A 250 1.10 -0.90 -15.66
N ASP A 251 1.98 -0.08 -15.10
CA ASP A 251 2.61 1.07 -15.78
C ASP A 251 3.56 0.56 -16.87
N ILE A 252 4.39 -0.43 -16.53
CA ILE A 252 5.32 -1.06 -17.48
C ILE A 252 4.57 -1.72 -18.63
N LYS A 253 3.50 -2.45 -18.32
CA LYS A 253 2.65 -3.09 -19.33
C LYS A 253 1.97 -2.07 -20.25
N GLY A 254 1.53 -0.94 -19.69
CA GLY A 254 0.85 0.13 -20.43
C GLY A 254 1.75 0.97 -21.34
N ALA A 255 3.01 1.22 -20.93
CA ALA A 255 3.93 2.09 -21.65
C ALA A 255 5.03 1.34 -22.44
N GLY A 256 5.13 0.01 -22.24
CA GLY A 256 6.20 -0.83 -22.79
C GLY A 256 7.40 -0.93 -21.86
N ILE A 257 7.94 -2.14 -21.71
CA ILE A 257 9.09 -2.40 -20.82
C ILE A 257 10.33 -1.63 -21.26
N GLU A 258 10.51 -1.42 -22.56
CA GLU A 258 11.64 -0.70 -23.15
C GLU A 258 11.76 0.73 -22.58
N THR A 259 10.62 1.36 -22.31
CA THR A 259 10.56 2.70 -21.71
C THR A 259 11.29 2.74 -20.37
N PHE A 260 11.13 1.69 -19.57
CA PHE A 260 11.61 1.65 -18.18
C PHE A 260 12.84 0.75 -17.98
N THR A 261 13.32 0.06 -19.01
CA THR A 261 14.47 -0.86 -18.89
C THR A 261 15.65 -0.21 -18.17
N GLY A 262 16.11 -0.88 -17.09
CA GLY A 262 17.23 -0.42 -16.28
C GLY A 262 16.88 0.61 -15.19
N ASP A 263 15.64 1.09 -15.11
CA ASP A 263 15.18 2.01 -14.09
C ASP A 263 15.02 1.31 -12.73
N TYR A 264 15.14 2.09 -11.66
CA TYR A 264 15.08 1.62 -10.30
C TYR A 264 13.82 2.12 -9.60
N VAL A 265 13.30 1.34 -8.64
CA VAL A 265 12.18 1.73 -7.77
C VAL A 265 12.30 1.06 -6.40
N ALA A 266 11.91 1.77 -5.34
CA ALA A 266 11.75 1.15 -4.02
C ALA A 266 10.34 0.55 -3.86
N GLY A 267 10.23 -0.50 -3.05
CA GLY A 267 8.96 -1.11 -2.72
C GLY A 267 9.01 -1.88 -1.40
N SER A 268 7.85 -2.12 -0.84
CA SER A 268 7.70 -2.94 0.38
C SER A 268 7.56 -4.42 0.06
N TRP A 269 7.26 -4.77 -1.18
CA TRP A 269 7.04 -6.13 -1.63
C TRP A 269 7.07 -6.20 -3.17
N ASN A 270 7.41 -7.37 -3.66
CA ASN A 270 7.20 -7.81 -5.04
C ASN A 270 6.90 -9.31 -5.01
N TRP A 271 6.15 -9.81 -5.96
CA TRP A 271 5.77 -11.23 -5.97
C TRP A 271 6.94 -12.21 -6.14
N GLN A 272 8.12 -11.72 -6.49
CA GLN A 272 9.36 -12.49 -6.64
C GLN A 272 10.25 -12.45 -5.37
N VAL A 273 9.80 -11.80 -4.28
CA VAL A 273 10.53 -11.79 -3.00
C VAL A 273 10.59 -13.19 -2.40
N ASP A 274 11.66 -13.46 -1.66
CA ASP A 274 11.87 -14.73 -0.95
C ASP A 274 11.16 -14.70 0.43
N THR A 275 9.85 -14.48 0.42
CA THR A 275 9.00 -14.67 1.59
C THR A 275 8.14 -15.92 1.38
N PRO A 276 7.88 -16.70 2.46
CA PRO A 276 7.06 -17.89 2.35
C PRO A 276 5.68 -17.60 1.74
N GLY A 277 5.37 -18.22 0.59
CA GLY A 277 4.07 -18.06 -0.06
C GLY A 277 3.90 -16.86 -0.99
N ALA A 278 4.92 -15.98 -1.18
CA ALA A 278 4.81 -14.82 -2.07
C ALA A 278 4.41 -15.21 -3.49
N ARG A 279 5.11 -16.17 -4.08
CA ARG A 279 4.79 -16.71 -5.41
C ARG A 279 3.41 -17.38 -5.42
N GLY A 280 3.11 -18.23 -4.43
CA GLY A 280 1.82 -18.94 -4.35
C GLY A 280 0.62 -17.96 -4.27
N PHE A 281 0.73 -16.88 -3.50
CA PHE A 281 -0.27 -15.82 -3.50
C PHE A 281 -0.41 -15.16 -4.88
N ALA A 282 0.72 -14.78 -5.48
CA ALA A 282 0.71 -14.13 -6.78
C ALA A 282 0.16 -15.01 -7.91
N ASP A 283 0.39 -16.32 -7.86
CA ASP A 283 -0.13 -17.28 -8.84
C ASP A 283 -1.64 -17.48 -8.68
N ARG A 284 -2.17 -17.60 -7.45
CA ARG A 284 -3.62 -17.64 -7.20
C ARG A 284 -4.31 -16.35 -7.65
N TYR A 285 -3.70 -15.19 -7.32
CA TYR A 285 -4.20 -13.90 -7.75
C TYR A 285 -4.22 -13.79 -9.28
N TYR A 286 -3.14 -14.18 -9.95
CA TYR A 286 -3.04 -14.19 -11.41
C TYR A 286 -4.07 -15.11 -12.07
N THR A 287 -4.23 -16.31 -11.54
CA THR A 287 -5.22 -17.28 -12.04
C THR A 287 -6.65 -16.71 -11.98
N LYS A 288 -6.95 -15.96 -10.91
CA LYS A 288 -8.29 -15.42 -10.69
C LYS A 288 -8.56 -14.13 -11.46
N TYR A 289 -7.55 -13.25 -11.62
CA TYR A 289 -7.75 -11.90 -12.15
C TYR A 289 -6.95 -11.56 -13.43
N GLY A 290 -6.12 -12.47 -13.92
CA GLY A 290 -5.38 -12.31 -15.18
C GLY A 290 -4.22 -11.31 -15.15
N GLN A 291 -3.79 -10.87 -13.94
CA GLN A 291 -2.68 -9.94 -13.74
C GLN A 291 -1.92 -10.27 -12.46
N ARG A 292 -0.63 -9.92 -12.40
CA ARG A 292 0.15 -10.03 -11.15
C ARG A 292 -0.28 -8.95 -10.14
N PRO A 293 -0.31 -9.26 -8.83
CA PRO A 293 -0.63 -8.28 -7.80
C PRO A 293 0.53 -7.30 -7.62
N HIS A 294 0.26 -6.00 -7.66
CA HIS A 294 1.21 -5.00 -7.21
C HIS A 294 1.26 -4.94 -5.68
N PHE A 295 2.32 -4.34 -5.11
CA PHE A 295 2.56 -4.37 -3.66
C PHE A 295 1.43 -3.74 -2.81
N MET A 296 0.67 -2.77 -3.34
CA MET A 296 -0.49 -2.22 -2.63
C MET A 296 -1.62 -3.25 -2.55
N ALA A 297 -1.88 -4.00 -3.62
CA ALA A 297 -2.85 -5.10 -3.61
C ALA A 297 -2.44 -6.20 -2.63
N ALA A 298 -1.16 -6.59 -2.65
CA ALA A 298 -0.60 -7.55 -1.69
C ALA A 298 -0.78 -7.08 -0.24
N ALA A 299 -0.55 -5.80 0.02
CA ALA A 299 -0.73 -5.20 1.34
C ALA A 299 -2.19 -5.19 1.81
N VAL A 300 -3.15 -4.96 0.90
CA VAL A 300 -4.58 -5.06 1.23
C VAL A 300 -4.93 -6.48 1.66
N TYR A 301 -4.53 -7.49 0.87
CA TYR A 301 -4.77 -8.89 1.24
C TYR A 301 -4.16 -9.21 2.62
N SER A 302 -2.86 -8.90 2.82
CA SER A 302 -2.17 -9.16 4.09
C SER A 302 -2.84 -8.42 5.27
N SER A 303 -3.22 -7.16 5.10
CA SER A 303 -3.87 -6.38 6.17
C SER A 303 -5.22 -6.95 6.59
N VAL A 304 -6.05 -7.39 5.63
CA VAL A 304 -7.33 -8.05 5.90
C VAL A 304 -7.10 -9.38 6.60
N TRP A 305 -6.15 -10.19 6.11
CA TRP A 305 -5.81 -11.48 6.71
C TRP A 305 -5.33 -11.32 8.15
N GLN A 306 -4.38 -10.42 8.39
CA GLN A 306 -3.83 -10.18 9.73
C GLN A 306 -4.84 -9.53 10.69
N TYR A 307 -5.77 -8.72 10.16
CA TYR A 307 -6.92 -8.23 10.93
C TYR A 307 -7.79 -9.41 11.41
N LEU A 308 -8.17 -10.33 10.52
CA LEU A 308 -8.99 -11.49 10.86
C LEU A 308 -8.26 -12.46 11.81
N GLU A 309 -6.97 -12.65 11.64
CA GLU A 309 -6.14 -13.38 12.61
C GLU A 309 -6.09 -12.68 13.98
N ALA A 310 -6.10 -11.34 14.01
CA ALA A 310 -6.19 -10.60 15.27
C ALA A 310 -7.57 -10.75 15.93
N VAL A 311 -8.66 -10.74 15.17
CA VAL A 311 -10.02 -11.06 15.64
C VAL A 311 -10.05 -12.46 16.27
N LYS A 312 -9.45 -13.44 15.60
CA LYS A 312 -9.35 -14.82 16.10
C LYS A 312 -8.56 -14.91 17.41
N ARG A 313 -7.39 -14.25 17.51
CA ARG A 313 -6.58 -14.20 18.73
C ARG A 313 -7.29 -13.48 19.87
N ALA A 314 -7.96 -12.38 19.56
CA ALA A 314 -8.76 -11.61 20.51
C ALA A 314 -10.04 -12.33 20.97
N LYS A 315 -10.47 -13.36 20.24
CA LYS A 315 -11.79 -14.04 20.38
C LYS A 315 -12.97 -13.05 20.34
N SER A 316 -12.79 -11.93 19.63
CA SER A 316 -13.76 -10.82 19.57
C SER A 316 -13.48 -9.96 18.34
N ALA A 317 -14.51 -9.37 17.72
CA ALA A 317 -14.38 -8.32 16.72
C ALA A 317 -14.40 -6.90 17.35
N ASP A 318 -14.42 -6.78 18.69
CA ASP A 318 -14.32 -5.50 19.37
C ASP A 318 -13.02 -4.79 19.00
N THR A 319 -13.12 -3.51 18.66
CA THR A 319 -11.98 -2.73 18.13
C THR A 319 -10.80 -2.67 19.08
N GLU A 320 -11.03 -2.47 20.39
CA GLU A 320 -9.95 -2.38 21.37
C GLU A 320 -9.26 -3.72 21.59
N ALA A 321 -10.04 -4.81 21.64
CA ALA A 321 -9.52 -6.16 21.76
C ALA A 321 -8.67 -6.55 20.54
N VAL A 322 -9.15 -6.22 19.33
CA VAL A 322 -8.42 -6.48 18.07
C VAL A 322 -7.14 -5.65 17.98
N LEU A 323 -7.19 -4.35 18.32
CA LEU A 323 -6.00 -3.49 18.36
C LEU A 323 -4.93 -4.04 19.32
N LYS A 324 -5.34 -4.48 20.52
CA LYS A 324 -4.43 -5.11 21.47
C LYS A 324 -3.80 -6.40 20.92
N ALA A 325 -4.58 -7.22 20.20
CA ALA A 325 -4.10 -8.46 19.61
C ALA A 325 -3.23 -8.24 18.36
N LEU A 326 -3.35 -7.09 17.69
CA LEU A 326 -2.59 -6.74 16.51
C LEU A 326 -1.21 -6.13 16.87
N LYS A 327 -1.18 -5.27 17.90
CA LYS A 327 0.04 -4.56 18.34
C LYS A 327 1.08 -5.51 18.92
N GLY A 328 2.33 -5.35 18.49
CA GLY A 328 3.47 -6.14 18.96
C GLY A 328 3.46 -7.60 18.50
N HIS A 329 2.38 -8.07 17.84
CA HIS A 329 2.35 -9.41 17.31
C HIS A 329 3.25 -9.53 16.07
N THR A 330 4.19 -10.47 16.12
CA THR A 330 5.03 -10.82 14.97
C THR A 330 4.32 -11.88 14.14
N PHE A 331 4.16 -11.61 12.86
CA PHE A 331 3.62 -12.55 11.88
C PHE A 331 4.65 -12.89 10.80
N ARG A 332 4.43 -14.00 10.13
CA ARG A 332 5.20 -14.46 8.97
C ARG A 332 4.21 -14.87 7.91
N ASP A 333 4.12 -14.07 6.87
CA ASP A 333 3.25 -14.35 5.74
C ASP A 333 3.95 -14.02 4.41
N PHE A 334 3.23 -14.18 3.32
CA PHE A 334 3.75 -13.89 1.98
C PHE A 334 4.18 -12.44 1.78
N PHE A 335 3.63 -11.50 2.58
CA PHE A 335 3.90 -10.07 2.47
C PHE A 335 5.10 -9.64 3.31
N ALA A 336 5.25 -10.18 4.51
CA ALA A 336 6.36 -9.85 5.41
C ALA A 336 6.83 -11.05 6.24
N ASP A 337 8.15 -11.27 6.29
CA ASP A 337 8.79 -12.33 7.09
C ASP A 337 10.12 -11.84 7.70
N PRO A 338 10.17 -11.49 8.97
CA PRO A 338 9.03 -11.20 9.84
C PRO A 338 8.37 -9.85 9.56
N GLY A 339 7.08 -9.75 9.89
CA GLY A 339 6.33 -8.50 9.94
C GLY A 339 5.70 -8.31 11.33
N TYR A 340 5.54 -7.07 11.79
CA TYR A 340 4.82 -6.75 13.02
C TYR A 340 4.29 -5.32 13.00
N VAL A 341 3.30 -5.03 13.86
CA VAL A 341 2.80 -3.68 14.08
C VAL A 341 3.43 -3.12 15.36
N ARG A 342 4.20 -2.06 15.26
CA ARG A 342 4.81 -1.39 16.44
C ARG A 342 3.72 -0.87 17.37
N ALA A 343 3.84 -1.17 18.65
CA ALA A 343 2.87 -0.76 19.66
C ALA A 343 2.85 0.75 19.91
N GLU A 344 4.01 1.40 19.75
CA GLU A 344 4.26 2.80 20.06
C GLU A 344 3.65 3.77 19.04
N ASP A 345 3.46 3.36 17.80
CA ASP A 345 3.04 4.27 16.74
C ASP A 345 2.13 3.65 15.66
N ASN A 346 1.69 2.41 15.86
CA ASN A 346 0.85 1.66 14.94
C ASN A 346 1.42 1.54 13.50
N LEU A 347 2.75 1.56 13.34
CA LEU A 347 3.37 1.30 12.05
C LEU A 347 3.61 -0.20 11.88
N GLN A 348 3.12 -0.78 10.78
CA GLN A 348 3.55 -2.09 10.34
C GLN A 348 4.97 -1.98 9.79
N VAL A 349 5.83 -2.86 10.25
CA VAL A 349 7.26 -2.86 9.94
C VAL A 349 7.62 -4.16 9.23
N GLY A 350 8.35 -4.03 8.15
CA GLY A 350 8.85 -5.12 7.31
C GLY A 350 10.09 -4.67 6.53
N LYS A 351 10.64 -5.54 5.71
CA LYS A 351 11.76 -5.22 4.82
C LYS A 351 11.33 -4.21 3.74
N ALA A 352 12.28 -3.45 3.22
CA ALA A 352 12.12 -2.71 1.98
C ALA A 352 13.04 -3.28 0.91
N TYR A 353 12.59 -3.23 -0.32
CA TYR A 353 13.30 -3.78 -1.47
C TYR A 353 13.63 -2.67 -2.45
N LEU A 354 14.80 -2.79 -3.09
CA LEU A 354 15.12 -2.03 -4.28
C LEU A 354 15.01 -2.96 -5.49
N LEU A 355 14.25 -2.53 -6.45
CA LEU A 355 13.93 -3.26 -7.67
C LEU A 355 14.56 -2.55 -8.85
N ARG A 356 14.94 -3.30 -9.88
CA ARG A 356 15.35 -2.78 -11.18
C ARG A 356 14.49 -3.40 -12.27
N VAL A 357 14.08 -2.60 -13.24
CA VAL A 357 13.34 -3.09 -14.40
C VAL A 357 14.30 -3.87 -15.30
N LYS A 358 13.94 -5.12 -15.60
CA LYS A 358 14.71 -6.02 -16.47
C LYS A 358 14.73 -5.55 -17.91
N LYS A 359 15.66 -6.08 -18.67
CA LYS A 359 15.61 -6.02 -20.14
C LYS A 359 14.49 -6.95 -20.66
N PRO A 360 13.89 -6.65 -21.83
CA PRO A 360 12.85 -7.52 -22.39
C PRO A 360 13.25 -8.99 -22.50
N GLU A 361 14.47 -9.25 -22.94
CA GLU A 361 15.02 -10.61 -23.12
C GLU A 361 15.21 -11.39 -21.81
N ASP A 362 15.27 -10.68 -20.66
CA ASP A 362 15.43 -11.26 -19.33
C ASP A 362 14.09 -11.56 -18.63
N VAL A 363 12.97 -11.17 -19.23
CA VAL A 363 11.62 -11.46 -18.73
C VAL A 363 11.23 -12.88 -19.13
N LYS A 364 11.51 -13.86 -18.27
CA LYS A 364 11.23 -15.29 -18.55
C LYS A 364 9.83 -15.73 -18.14
N GLU A 365 9.18 -15.01 -17.26
CA GLU A 365 7.82 -15.27 -16.81
C GLU A 365 6.93 -14.05 -17.06
N LYS A 366 5.65 -14.27 -17.28
CA LYS A 366 4.68 -13.19 -17.57
C LYS A 366 4.63 -12.16 -16.43
N GLU A 367 4.81 -10.89 -16.77
CA GLU A 367 4.84 -9.76 -15.85
C GLU A 367 5.96 -9.81 -14.78
N ALA A 368 7.02 -10.61 -15.00
CA ALA A 368 8.21 -10.65 -14.14
C ALA A 368 9.20 -9.52 -14.51
N PHE A 369 8.70 -8.30 -14.57
CA PHE A 369 9.44 -7.14 -15.06
C PHE A 369 10.58 -6.69 -14.16
N PHE A 370 10.55 -7.03 -12.88
CA PHE A 370 11.54 -6.57 -11.91
C PHE A 370 12.54 -7.65 -11.53
N GLU A 371 13.73 -7.22 -11.17
CA GLU A 371 14.70 -7.98 -10.38
C GLU A 371 14.97 -7.27 -9.06
N ILE A 372 15.20 -8.03 -7.99
CA ILE A 372 15.53 -7.48 -6.67
C ILE A 372 17.04 -7.25 -6.63
N VAL A 373 17.46 -5.98 -6.56
CA VAL A 373 18.88 -5.61 -6.55
C VAL A 373 19.39 -5.18 -5.18
N GLY A 374 18.48 -5.00 -4.23
CA GLY A 374 18.82 -4.66 -2.85
C GLY A 374 17.68 -4.90 -1.88
N THR A 375 18.02 -5.08 -0.61
CA THR A 375 17.08 -5.24 0.49
C THR A 375 17.56 -4.45 1.69
N LEU A 376 16.67 -3.70 2.32
CA LEU A 376 16.92 -3.03 3.59
C LEU A 376 16.17 -3.76 4.71
N PRO A 377 16.83 -4.05 5.83
CA PRO A 377 16.16 -4.60 6.98
C PRO A 377 15.21 -3.55 7.61
N PRO A 378 14.20 -3.99 8.38
CA PRO A 378 13.13 -3.14 8.88
C PRO A 378 13.61 -1.88 9.62
N GLU A 379 14.62 -2.00 10.46
CA GLU A 379 15.18 -0.91 11.28
C GLU A 379 15.91 0.17 10.46
N LYS A 380 16.31 -0.15 9.23
CA LYS A 380 16.92 0.81 8.29
C LYS A 380 15.92 1.37 7.27
N ALA A 381 14.85 0.63 7.01
CA ALA A 381 13.82 1.00 6.06
C ALA A 381 12.80 1.98 6.65
N HIS A 382 12.44 1.81 7.92
CA HIS A 382 11.37 2.59 8.55
C HIS A 382 11.91 3.66 9.51
N PRO A 383 11.14 4.74 9.76
CA PRO A 383 11.54 5.77 10.72
C PRO A 383 11.62 5.18 12.13
N PRO A 384 12.58 5.62 12.97
CA PRO A 384 12.62 5.20 14.37
C PRO A 384 11.38 5.70 15.12
N VAL A 385 11.04 5.02 16.22
CA VAL A 385 9.93 5.43 17.09
C VAL A 385 10.14 6.87 17.58
N GLY A 386 9.09 7.67 17.45
CA GLY A 386 9.14 9.08 17.85
C GLY A 386 9.81 10.03 16.86
N PHE A 387 10.26 9.55 15.69
CA PHE A 387 10.90 10.37 14.64
C PHE A 387 10.06 11.61 14.26
N PHE A 388 8.74 11.49 14.22
CA PHE A 388 7.82 12.57 13.88
C PHE A 388 7.33 13.37 15.11
N GLY A 389 7.93 13.18 16.28
CA GLY A 389 7.51 13.86 17.52
C GLY A 389 6.15 13.38 18.06
N ARG A 390 5.61 12.28 17.54
CA ARG A 390 4.31 11.70 17.92
C ARG A 390 4.49 10.30 18.48
N LYS A 391 3.69 9.97 19.53
CA LYS A 391 3.54 8.62 20.09
C LYS A 391 2.06 8.42 20.43
N LEU A 392 1.60 7.17 20.44
CA LEU A 392 0.22 6.78 20.81
C LEU A 392 0.10 6.46 22.28
#